data_43da4221c1ded6ce221469920af93239
#
_entry.id   43da4221c1ded6ce221469920af93239
#
_cell.length_a   1.000
_cell.length_b   1.000
_cell.length_c   1.000
_cell.angle_alpha   90.00
_cell.angle_beta   90.00
_cell.angle_gamma   90.00
#
_symmetry.space_group_name_H-M   'P 1'
#
loop_
_entity.id
_entity.type
_entity.pdbx_description
1 polymer ?
#
loop_
_entity_poly.entity_id
_entity_poly.type
_entity_poly.pdbx_seq_one_letter_code
_entity_poly.pdbx_strand_id
1 'polypeptide(L)'
;MDEFTLLPEEIERIVNFRGFGTLSAPVWFIGIEEGLGKMSVDDAKRNLRARATFEAVMDLRDAHLRLREGGRLIDIEKKQSFTQVWQYMAKVMLARNGDKNWSELSFAEQYIRFRLGRCGGNGGETFLTELSPIPSSKSSNKEWYLWFKARLGQELDRKMENRKQKLKQILAEQIVKDKVPRLVICYSQPRANEFARLLGIEWKPVPRCPRVHAAFHDSVQYLLLPFFGNGQMEHQVIADLLELGLLG
;
A
#
# COMPACT_ATOMS: atom_id res chain seq x y z
N MET A 1 26.83 18.01 -13.69
CA MET A 1 25.55 17.46 -13.24
C MET A 1 25.79 15.99 -12.97
N ASP A 2 25.75 15.57 -11.71
CA ASP A 2 25.91 14.15 -11.37
C ASP A 2 24.78 13.36 -12.05
N GLU A 3 25.16 12.49 -12.94
CA GLU A 3 24.22 11.65 -13.65
C GLU A 3 23.69 10.59 -12.67
N PHE A 4 22.47 10.78 -12.19
CA PHE A 4 21.83 9.83 -11.29
C PHE A 4 21.65 8.50 -12.03
N THR A 5 22.37 7.48 -11.61
CA THR A 5 22.30 6.14 -12.16
C THR A 5 22.05 5.15 -11.04
N LEU A 6 21.15 4.20 -11.25
CA LEU A 6 20.95 3.04 -10.38
C LEU A 6 21.64 1.85 -11.01
N LEU A 7 22.32 1.05 -10.19
CA LEU A 7 22.90 -0.21 -10.61
C LEU A 7 21.80 -1.25 -10.89
N PRO A 8 22.02 -2.24 -11.76
CA PRO A 8 21.03 -3.29 -12.04
C PRO A 8 20.50 -3.99 -10.78
N GLU A 9 21.36 -4.27 -9.82
CA GLU A 9 20.97 -4.87 -8.53
C GLU A 9 20.16 -3.93 -7.64
N GLU A 10 20.37 -2.62 -7.72
CA GLU A 10 19.54 -1.61 -7.01
C GLU A 10 18.12 -1.57 -7.60
N ILE A 11 18.04 -1.59 -8.93
CA ILE A 11 16.77 -1.67 -9.64
C ILE A 11 16.03 -2.95 -9.26
N GLU A 12 16.73 -4.08 -9.23
CA GLU A 12 16.15 -5.37 -8.86
C GLU A 12 15.59 -5.37 -7.44
N ARG A 13 16.29 -4.76 -6.47
CA ARG A 13 15.79 -4.62 -5.09
C ARG A 13 14.54 -3.75 -5.03
N ILE A 14 14.53 -2.59 -5.72
CA ILE A 14 13.37 -1.70 -5.76
C ILE A 14 12.14 -2.44 -6.32
N VAL A 15 12.30 -3.16 -7.43
CA VAL A 15 11.19 -3.87 -8.07
C VAL A 15 10.72 -5.08 -7.25
N ASN A 16 11.63 -5.74 -6.54
CA ASN A 16 11.32 -6.90 -5.71
C ASN A 16 10.83 -6.52 -4.30
N PHE A 17 10.80 -5.25 -3.95
CA PHE A 17 10.21 -4.80 -2.70
C PHE A 17 8.72 -5.19 -2.64
N ARG A 18 8.33 -5.99 -1.67
CA ARG A 18 6.99 -6.57 -1.57
C ARG A 18 6.02 -5.68 -0.81
N GLY A 19 6.49 -5.00 0.25
CA GLY A 19 5.64 -4.14 1.06
C GLY A 19 6.12 -3.96 2.48
N PHE A 20 5.26 -3.31 3.29
CA PHE A 20 5.52 -3.01 4.69
C PHE A 20 4.65 -3.89 5.60
N GLY A 21 5.20 -4.29 6.74
CA GLY A 21 4.52 -5.12 7.72
C GLY A 21 4.90 -6.59 7.62
N THR A 22 3.95 -7.49 7.85
CA THR A 22 4.22 -8.93 7.79
C THR A 22 3.30 -9.65 6.80
N LEU A 23 3.85 -10.59 6.03
CA LEU A 23 3.08 -11.38 5.07
C LEU A 23 2.00 -12.25 5.73
N SER A 24 2.17 -12.61 6.98
CA SER A 24 1.18 -13.37 7.76
C SER A 24 0.13 -12.48 8.45
N ALA A 25 0.07 -11.19 8.11
CA ALA A 25 -0.90 -10.27 8.68
C ALA A 25 -2.34 -10.64 8.29
N PRO A 26 -3.30 -10.53 9.22
CA PRO A 26 -4.70 -10.83 8.95
C PRO A 26 -5.37 -9.85 7.97
N VAL A 27 -4.81 -8.66 7.79
CA VAL A 27 -5.33 -7.65 6.85
C VAL A 27 -4.23 -7.20 5.90
N TRP A 28 -4.54 -7.29 4.59
CA TRP A 28 -3.69 -6.75 3.54
C TRP A 28 -4.35 -5.55 2.89
N PHE A 29 -3.57 -4.50 2.69
CA PHE A 29 -3.94 -3.35 1.85
C PHE A 29 -3.13 -3.41 0.56
N ILE A 30 -3.82 -3.39 -0.58
CA ILE A 30 -3.20 -3.41 -1.91
C ILE A 30 -3.58 -2.14 -2.65
N GLY A 31 -2.61 -1.26 -2.85
CA GLY A 31 -2.74 -0.06 -3.66
C GLY A 31 -2.19 -0.24 -5.08
N ILE A 32 -2.19 0.84 -5.85
CA ILE A 32 -1.64 0.84 -7.20
C ILE A 32 -0.17 1.24 -7.17
N GLU A 33 0.09 2.38 -6.57
CA GLU A 33 1.40 3.00 -6.50
C GLU A 33 1.45 4.02 -5.36
N GLU A 34 2.60 4.18 -4.76
CA GLU A 34 2.81 5.22 -3.76
C GLU A 34 2.85 6.59 -4.45
N GLY A 35 2.12 7.55 -3.90
CA GLY A 35 2.13 8.92 -4.39
C GLY A 35 3.43 9.65 -4.01
N LEU A 36 4.09 10.30 -4.97
CA LEU A 36 5.25 11.17 -4.71
C LEU A 36 4.88 12.47 -3.96
N GLY A 37 3.59 12.80 -3.91
CA GLY A 37 3.15 14.07 -3.32
C GLY A 37 3.78 15.27 -4.03
N LYS A 38 4.31 16.22 -3.23
CA LYS A 38 5.01 17.43 -3.70
C LYS A 38 6.54 17.29 -3.71
N MET A 39 7.06 16.07 -3.79
CA MET A 39 8.52 15.86 -3.81
C MET A 39 9.16 16.49 -5.04
N SER A 40 10.32 17.08 -4.86
CA SER A 40 11.20 17.49 -5.96
C SER A 40 11.77 16.26 -6.67
N VAL A 41 12.28 16.46 -7.89
CA VAL A 41 12.98 15.38 -8.63
C VAL A 41 14.16 14.83 -7.84
N ASP A 42 14.89 15.70 -7.15
CA ASP A 42 16.05 15.29 -6.34
C ASP A 42 15.64 14.53 -5.07
N ASP A 43 14.50 14.87 -4.44
CA ASP A 43 13.95 14.08 -3.35
C ASP A 43 13.50 12.69 -3.84
N ALA A 44 12.89 12.63 -5.01
CA ALA A 44 12.49 11.37 -5.62
C ALA A 44 13.69 10.46 -5.94
N LYS A 45 14.79 11.04 -6.46
CA LYS A 45 16.05 10.33 -6.69
C LYS A 45 16.65 9.80 -5.38
N ARG A 46 16.70 10.63 -4.32
CA ARG A 46 17.17 10.21 -3.00
C ARG A 46 16.34 9.08 -2.42
N ASN A 47 15.03 9.17 -2.56
CA ASN A 47 14.12 8.13 -2.10
C ASN A 47 14.31 6.82 -2.85
N LEU A 48 14.57 6.84 -4.16
CA LEU A 48 14.89 5.62 -4.90
C LEU A 48 16.19 4.97 -4.43
N ARG A 49 17.24 5.75 -4.18
CA ARG A 49 18.48 5.21 -3.60
C ARG A 49 18.25 4.58 -2.24
N ALA A 50 17.42 5.22 -1.39
CA ALA A 50 17.05 4.63 -0.10
C ALA A 50 16.28 3.31 -0.29
N ARG A 51 15.32 3.26 -1.24
CA ARG A 51 14.57 2.03 -1.57
C ARG A 51 15.44 0.90 -2.10
N ALA A 52 16.53 1.22 -2.78
CA ALA A 52 17.52 0.22 -3.21
C ALA A 52 18.21 -0.51 -2.04
N THR A 53 18.08 0.02 -0.81
CA THR A 53 18.57 -0.61 0.42
C THR A 53 17.51 -1.39 1.19
N PHE A 54 16.25 -1.41 0.71
CA PHE A 54 15.15 -2.07 1.40
C PHE A 54 15.27 -3.59 1.31
N GLU A 55 14.86 -4.25 2.37
CA GLU A 55 14.59 -5.69 2.34
C GLU A 55 13.30 -5.96 1.57
N ALA A 56 13.08 -7.20 1.15
CA ALA A 56 11.89 -7.56 0.37
C ALA A 56 10.57 -7.24 1.11
N VAL A 57 10.56 -7.39 2.42
CA VAL A 57 9.48 -6.97 3.33
C VAL A 57 10.12 -6.20 4.47
N MET A 58 9.54 -5.08 4.86
CA MET A 58 10.16 -4.18 5.82
C MET A 58 9.15 -3.59 6.79
N ASP A 59 9.59 -3.26 7.99
CA ASP A 59 8.82 -2.42 8.91
C ASP A 59 8.66 -1.02 8.34
N LEU A 60 7.45 -0.47 8.40
CA LEU A 60 7.14 0.84 7.82
C LEU A 60 7.98 1.96 8.46
N ARG A 61 8.22 1.90 9.78
CA ARG A 61 9.06 2.87 10.46
C ARG A 61 10.51 2.79 10.00
N ASP A 62 11.06 1.58 9.95
CA ASP A 62 12.47 1.38 9.57
C ASP A 62 12.71 1.81 8.13
N ALA A 63 11.74 1.55 7.24
CA ALA A 63 11.78 2.06 5.87
C ALA A 63 11.80 3.59 5.84
N HIS A 64 10.94 4.25 6.63
CA HIS A 64 10.87 5.71 6.66
C HIS A 64 12.10 6.35 7.27
N LEU A 65 12.77 5.69 8.22
CA LEU A 65 14.05 6.17 8.75
C LEU A 65 15.18 6.14 7.71
N ARG A 66 15.02 5.38 6.63
CA ARG A 66 15.95 5.39 5.47
C ARG A 66 15.57 6.42 4.41
N LEU A 67 14.29 6.83 4.35
CA LEU A 67 13.81 7.87 3.43
C LEU A 67 14.15 9.27 3.96
N ARG A 68 14.28 10.22 3.04
CA ARG A 68 14.52 11.63 3.38
C ARG A 68 13.58 12.54 2.60
N GLU A 69 13.02 13.50 3.28
CA GLU A 69 12.20 14.58 2.71
C GLU A 69 12.89 15.91 2.99
N GLY A 70 13.19 16.70 1.96
CA GLY A 70 13.94 17.95 2.10
C GLY A 70 15.32 17.77 2.79
N GLY A 71 15.99 16.62 2.58
CA GLY A 71 17.27 16.29 3.19
C GLY A 71 17.21 15.76 4.62
N ARG A 72 16.04 15.74 5.26
CA ARG A 72 15.84 15.24 6.64
C ARG A 72 15.29 13.81 6.62
N LEU A 73 15.67 13.00 7.62
CA LEU A 73 15.09 11.68 7.84
C LEU A 73 13.61 11.80 8.19
N ILE A 74 12.79 10.92 7.63
CA ILE A 74 11.37 10.85 7.94
C ILE A 74 11.20 9.93 9.17
N ASP A 75 11.05 10.50 10.34
CA ASP A 75 10.70 9.73 11.54
C ASP A 75 9.17 9.71 11.69
N ILE A 76 8.59 8.55 11.39
CA ILE A 76 7.14 8.37 11.41
C ILE A 76 6.54 8.60 12.80
N GLU A 77 7.28 8.32 13.88
CA GLU A 77 6.80 8.53 15.26
C GLU A 77 6.72 10.02 15.65
N LYS A 78 7.53 10.86 15.00
CA LYS A 78 7.57 12.31 15.23
C LYS A 78 6.82 13.12 14.18
N LYS A 79 6.30 12.46 13.14
CA LYS A 79 5.60 13.15 12.06
C LYS A 79 4.31 13.78 12.57
N GLN A 80 4.08 15.05 12.22
CA GLN A 80 2.92 15.82 12.70
C GLN A 80 1.64 15.51 11.91
N SER A 81 1.76 15.08 10.65
CA SER A 81 0.61 14.77 9.81
C SER A 81 0.90 13.60 8.87
N PHE A 82 -0.14 12.87 8.51
CA PHE A 82 -0.07 11.74 7.60
C PHE A 82 -0.96 11.96 6.38
N THR A 83 -0.68 11.23 5.30
CA THR A 83 -1.51 11.25 4.11
C THR A 83 -2.89 10.67 4.41
N GLN A 84 -3.92 11.14 3.69
CA GLN A 84 -5.28 10.58 3.80
C GLN A 84 -5.31 9.07 3.59
N VAL A 85 -4.46 8.54 2.70
CA VAL A 85 -4.37 7.10 2.44
C VAL A 85 -4.08 6.34 3.72
N TRP A 86 -3.06 6.74 4.48
CA TRP A 86 -2.72 6.07 5.74
C TRP A 86 -3.74 6.32 6.84
N GLN A 87 -4.33 7.53 6.87
CA GLN A 87 -5.40 7.82 7.83
C GLN A 87 -6.61 6.90 7.62
N TYR A 88 -7.02 6.67 6.37
CA TYR A 88 -8.13 5.75 6.10
C TYR A 88 -7.78 4.29 6.33
N MET A 89 -6.55 3.84 6.03
CA MET A 89 -6.09 2.51 6.43
C MET A 89 -6.20 2.31 7.95
N ALA A 90 -5.70 3.29 8.71
CA ALA A 90 -5.77 3.26 10.17
C ALA A 90 -7.21 3.27 10.69
N LYS A 91 -8.09 4.10 10.12
CA LYS A 91 -9.51 4.15 10.49
C LYS A 91 -10.24 2.83 10.21
N VAL A 92 -9.95 2.19 9.08
CA VAL A 92 -10.48 0.85 8.77
C VAL A 92 -10.01 -0.17 9.82
N MET A 93 -8.74 -0.14 10.21
CA MET A 93 -8.21 -1.05 11.23
C MET A 93 -8.78 -0.79 12.63
N LEU A 94 -8.91 0.48 13.03
CA LEU A 94 -9.54 0.85 14.29
C LEU A 94 -11.01 0.40 14.33
N ALA A 95 -11.76 0.68 13.25
CA ALA A 95 -13.15 0.25 13.11
C ALA A 95 -13.28 -1.28 13.21
N ARG A 96 -12.44 -2.01 12.46
CA ARG A 96 -12.37 -3.48 12.50
C ARG A 96 -12.09 -4.02 13.90
N ASN A 97 -11.23 -3.36 14.66
CA ASN A 97 -10.87 -3.75 16.02
C ASN A 97 -11.92 -3.31 17.07
N GLY A 98 -13.05 -2.73 16.65
CA GLY A 98 -14.13 -2.29 17.53
C GLY A 98 -13.85 -1.00 18.30
N ASP A 99 -12.87 -0.21 17.89
CA ASP A 99 -12.57 1.08 18.52
C ASP A 99 -13.69 2.08 18.19
N LYS A 100 -14.34 2.61 19.22
CA LYS A 100 -15.44 3.57 19.08
C LYS A 100 -14.99 4.91 18.50
N ASN A 101 -13.71 5.26 18.67
CA ASN A 101 -13.12 6.51 18.19
C ASN A 101 -12.45 6.36 16.81
N TRP A 102 -12.77 5.30 16.07
CA TRP A 102 -12.14 4.97 14.79
C TRP A 102 -12.16 6.11 13.76
N SER A 103 -13.17 6.99 13.82
CA SER A 103 -13.31 8.12 12.90
C SER A 103 -12.43 9.32 13.26
N GLU A 104 -11.90 9.38 14.49
CA GLU A 104 -11.10 10.49 14.97
C GLU A 104 -9.68 10.47 14.40
N LEU A 105 -9.20 11.66 14.00
CA LEU A 105 -7.88 11.80 13.38
C LEU A 105 -6.75 11.43 14.35
N SER A 106 -6.86 11.84 15.62
CA SER A 106 -5.84 11.58 16.64
C SER A 106 -5.59 10.09 16.86
N PHE A 107 -6.65 9.27 16.89
CA PHE A 107 -6.56 7.82 17.01
C PHE A 107 -5.96 7.18 15.76
N ALA A 108 -6.37 7.64 14.57
CA ALA A 108 -5.80 7.18 13.32
C ALA A 108 -4.30 7.48 13.23
N GLU A 109 -3.87 8.69 13.62
CA GLU A 109 -2.45 9.06 13.64
C GLU A 109 -1.65 8.24 14.64
N GLN A 110 -2.20 7.95 15.82
CA GLN A 110 -1.56 7.08 16.80
C GLN A 110 -1.41 5.64 16.26
N TYR A 111 -2.45 5.11 15.60
CA TYR A 111 -2.39 3.81 14.95
C TYR A 111 -1.28 3.76 13.88
N ILE A 112 -1.17 4.79 13.06
CA ILE A 112 -0.12 4.89 12.02
C ILE A 112 1.28 4.88 12.66
N ARG A 113 1.48 5.68 13.73
CA ARG A 113 2.79 5.77 14.39
C ARG A 113 3.27 4.44 14.96
N PHE A 114 2.38 3.63 15.51
CA PHE A 114 2.79 2.51 16.34
C PHE A 114 2.37 1.13 15.82
N ARG A 115 1.42 1.04 14.88
CA ARG A 115 0.84 -0.25 14.46
C ARG A 115 0.79 -0.48 12.95
N LEU A 116 0.51 0.55 12.14
CA LEU A 116 0.34 0.38 10.70
C LEU A 116 1.64 -0.08 10.03
N GLY A 117 1.60 -1.19 9.31
CA GLY A 117 2.75 -1.70 8.55
C GLY A 117 3.96 -2.10 9.41
N ARG A 118 3.75 -2.41 10.70
CA ARG A 118 4.83 -2.82 11.62
C ARG A 118 5.09 -4.31 11.51
N CYS A 119 6.35 -4.71 11.72
CA CYS A 119 6.77 -6.09 11.76
C CYS A 119 6.82 -6.61 13.20
N GLY A 120 6.08 -7.68 13.50
CA GLY A 120 6.13 -8.37 14.81
C GLY A 120 5.42 -7.65 15.95
N GLY A 121 5.38 -8.28 17.13
CA GLY A 121 4.74 -7.78 18.34
C GLY A 121 3.27 -7.39 18.12
N ASN A 122 2.84 -6.29 18.73
CA ASN A 122 1.49 -5.74 18.55
C ASN A 122 1.26 -5.08 17.17
N GLY A 123 2.27 -5.06 16.29
CA GLY A 123 2.23 -4.39 14.99
C GLY A 123 1.96 -5.31 13.79
N GLY A 124 2.02 -6.64 13.95
CA GLY A 124 1.87 -7.59 12.84
C GLY A 124 0.44 -7.76 12.28
N GLU A 125 -0.39 -6.74 12.36
CA GLU A 125 -1.80 -6.79 11.98
C GLU A 125 -2.06 -6.44 10.51
N THR A 126 -1.12 -5.76 9.88
CA THR A 126 -1.29 -5.25 8.52
C THR A 126 -0.10 -5.57 7.64
N PHE A 127 -0.39 -5.84 6.37
CA PHE A 127 0.59 -5.84 5.29
C PHE A 127 0.16 -4.83 4.23
N LEU A 128 1.04 -3.88 3.93
CA LEU A 128 0.79 -2.80 2.97
C LEU A 128 1.62 -3.05 1.72
N THR A 129 0.98 -3.17 0.57
CA THR A 129 1.67 -3.37 -0.71
C THR A 129 1.04 -2.57 -1.82
N GLU A 130 1.83 -2.35 -2.87
CA GLU A 130 1.41 -1.63 -4.07
C GLU A 130 1.68 -2.50 -5.30
N LEU A 131 0.84 -2.38 -6.33
CA LEU A 131 1.07 -3.07 -7.61
C LEU A 131 2.35 -2.55 -8.27
N SER A 132 2.61 -1.24 -8.17
CA SER A 132 3.86 -0.62 -8.59
C SER A 132 4.72 -0.27 -7.36
N PRO A 133 5.96 -0.78 -7.26
CA PRO A 133 6.89 -0.39 -6.21
C PRO A 133 7.52 0.98 -6.46
N ILE A 134 7.21 1.57 -7.61
CA ILE A 134 7.77 2.83 -8.05
C ILE A 134 6.74 3.91 -7.78
N PRO A 135 7.07 4.88 -6.91
CA PRO A 135 6.16 5.98 -6.66
C PRO A 135 5.92 6.78 -7.94
N SER A 136 4.68 7.17 -8.15
CA SER A 136 4.26 7.96 -9.31
C SER A 136 3.49 9.19 -8.87
N SER A 137 3.58 10.25 -9.65
CA SER A 137 2.76 11.44 -9.50
C SER A 137 2.07 11.76 -10.82
N LYS A 138 0.75 11.67 -10.83
CA LYS A 138 -0.03 12.07 -12.02
C LYS A 138 -0.03 13.58 -12.26
N SER A 139 0.22 14.38 -11.24
CA SER A 139 -0.08 15.82 -11.30
C SER A 139 1.12 16.75 -11.37
N SER A 140 2.30 16.36 -10.89
CA SER A 140 3.42 17.30 -10.75
C SER A 140 4.75 16.86 -11.34
N ASN A 141 4.92 15.61 -11.75
CA ASN A 141 6.22 15.13 -12.24
C ASN A 141 6.09 14.10 -13.37
N LYS A 142 5.42 14.53 -14.47
CA LYS A 142 5.46 13.79 -15.73
C LYS A 142 6.90 13.54 -16.19
N GLU A 143 7.80 14.49 -15.92
CA GLU A 143 9.24 14.40 -16.18
C GLU A 143 9.92 13.27 -15.40
N TRP A 144 9.59 13.10 -14.10
CA TRP A 144 10.12 12.02 -13.28
C TRP A 144 9.74 10.63 -13.82
N TYR A 145 8.45 10.42 -14.13
CA TYR A 145 7.99 9.16 -14.66
C TYR A 145 8.60 8.88 -16.05
N LEU A 146 8.65 9.89 -16.92
CA LEU A 146 9.27 9.79 -18.24
C LEU A 146 10.77 9.52 -18.12
N TRP A 147 11.45 10.19 -17.20
CA TRP A 147 12.87 9.98 -16.94
C TRP A 147 13.13 8.54 -16.47
N PHE A 148 12.34 8.05 -15.53
CA PHE A 148 12.46 6.70 -15.00
C PHE A 148 12.14 5.64 -16.08
N LYS A 149 11.07 5.86 -16.83
CA LYS A 149 10.67 4.99 -17.94
C LYS A 149 11.69 4.99 -19.08
N ALA A 150 12.27 6.11 -19.42
CA ALA A 150 13.28 6.21 -20.46
C ALA A 150 14.55 5.42 -20.12
N ARG A 151 14.90 5.30 -18.83
CA ARG A 151 16.09 4.57 -18.39
C ARG A 151 15.89 3.09 -18.14
N LEU A 152 14.70 2.68 -17.73
CA LEU A 152 14.38 1.27 -17.47
C LEU A 152 13.63 0.60 -18.63
N GLY A 153 13.10 1.37 -19.56
CA GLY A 153 12.53 0.92 -20.83
C GLY A 153 11.53 -0.23 -20.73
N GLN A 154 11.56 -1.11 -21.73
CA GLN A 154 10.75 -2.33 -21.80
C GLN A 154 11.04 -3.30 -20.65
N GLU A 155 12.21 -3.24 -20.05
CA GLU A 155 12.57 -4.07 -18.91
C GLU A 155 11.76 -3.74 -17.67
N LEU A 156 11.38 -2.46 -17.47
CA LEU A 156 10.51 -2.08 -16.37
C LEU A 156 9.14 -2.73 -16.48
N ASP A 157 8.51 -2.68 -17.66
CA ASP A 157 7.17 -3.25 -17.87
C ASP A 157 7.19 -4.77 -17.59
N ARG A 158 8.23 -5.48 -18.05
CA ARG A 158 8.44 -6.90 -17.76
C ARG A 158 8.66 -7.17 -16.26
N LYS A 159 9.48 -6.36 -15.59
CA LYS A 159 9.74 -6.49 -14.15
C LYS A 159 8.47 -6.20 -13.33
N MET A 160 7.66 -5.25 -13.76
CA MET A 160 6.37 -4.93 -13.14
C MET A 160 5.36 -6.09 -13.28
N GLU A 161 5.29 -6.73 -14.44
CA GLU A 161 4.43 -7.90 -14.61
C GLU A 161 4.93 -9.08 -13.75
N ASN A 162 6.22 -9.35 -13.73
CA ASN A 162 6.82 -10.36 -12.85
C ASN A 162 6.51 -10.08 -11.36
N ARG A 163 6.49 -8.80 -10.93
CA ARG A 163 6.10 -8.43 -9.58
C ARG A 163 4.66 -8.82 -9.28
N LYS A 164 3.72 -8.55 -10.18
CA LYS A 164 2.31 -8.92 -10.01
C LYS A 164 2.16 -10.43 -9.86
N GLN A 165 2.87 -11.21 -10.68
CA GLN A 165 2.88 -12.67 -10.57
C GLN A 165 3.46 -13.13 -9.22
N LYS A 166 4.54 -12.51 -8.75
CA LYS A 166 5.12 -12.79 -7.42
C LYS A 166 4.14 -12.45 -6.28
N LEU A 167 3.41 -11.34 -6.34
CA LEU A 167 2.40 -11.02 -5.32
C LEU A 167 1.27 -12.06 -5.29
N LYS A 168 0.80 -12.49 -6.46
CA LYS A 168 -0.18 -13.59 -6.57
C LYS A 168 0.35 -14.88 -5.96
N GLN A 169 1.58 -15.24 -6.27
CA GLN A 169 2.24 -16.44 -5.73
C GLN A 169 2.38 -16.36 -4.20
N ILE A 170 2.82 -15.22 -3.66
CA ILE A 170 2.96 -15.02 -2.22
C ILE A 170 1.61 -15.18 -1.52
N LEU A 171 0.55 -14.60 -2.06
CA LEU A 171 -0.79 -14.74 -1.50
C LEU A 171 -1.21 -16.22 -1.48
N ALA A 172 -1.02 -16.93 -2.58
CA ALA A 172 -1.30 -18.37 -2.68
C ALA A 172 -0.47 -19.18 -1.66
N GLU A 173 0.81 -18.87 -1.48
CA GLU A 173 1.67 -19.52 -0.49
C GLU A 173 1.22 -19.27 0.95
N GLN A 174 0.71 -18.08 1.26
CA GLN A 174 0.14 -17.80 2.59
C GLN A 174 -1.15 -18.62 2.80
N ILE A 175 -1.98 -18.75 1.79
CA ILE A 175 -3.20 -19.58 1.82
C ILE A 175 -2.86 -21.01 2.20
N VAL A 176 -1.89 -21.62 1.54
CA VAL A 176 -1.47 -23.01 1.81
C VAL A 176 -0.89 -23.19 3.23
N LYS A 177 -0.30 -22.16 3.82
CA LYS A 177 0.33 -22.20 5.15
C LYS A 177 -0.63 -21.93 6.31
N ASP A 178 -1.94 -21.82 6.07
CA ASP A 178 -2.93 -21.36 7.06
C ASP A 178 -2.62 -19.98 7.69
N LYS A 179 -1.75 -19.22 7.06
CA LYS A 179 -1.39 -17.84 7.42
C LYS A 179 -2.04 -16.84 6.49
N VAL A 180 -3.27 -17.11 6.15
CA VAL A 180 -4.05 -16.34 5.16
C VAL A 180 -4.42 -14.99 5.74
N PRO A 181 -4.31 -13.91 4.97
CA PRO A 181 -5.06 -12.73 5.34
C PRO A 181 -6.54 -13.09 5.39
N ARG A 182 -7.23 -12.68 6.44
CA ARG A 182 -8.69 -12.83 6.51
C ARG A 182 -9.39 -11.82 5.62
N LEU A 183 -8.74 -10.68 5.42
CA LEU A 183 -9.27 -9.55 4.68
C LEU A 183 -8.18 -8.95 3.78
N VAL A 184 -8.50 -8.82 2.50
CA VAL A 184 -7.67 -8.10 1.51
C VAL A 184 -8.45 -6.90 1.01
N ILE A 185 -7.92 -5.70 1.21
CA ILE A 185 -8.53 -4.44 0.81
C ILE A 185 -7.75 -3.85 -0.35
N CYS A 186 -8.39 -3.78 -1.52
CA CYS A 186 -7.92 -3.05 -2.68
C CYS A 186 -8.53 -1.66 -2.69
N TYR A 187 -7.75 -0.61 -2.86
CA TYR A 187 -8.26 0.77 -2.83
C TYR A 187 -7.90 1.52 -4.11
N SER A 188 -8.71 1.37 -5.12
CA SER A 188 -8.80 2.16 -6.36
C SER A 188 -9.78 1.51 -7.33
N GLN A 189 -11.02 1.93 -7.31
CA GLN A 189 -12.07 1.39 -8.19
C GLN A 189 -11.74 1.43 -9.70
N PRO A 190 -11.09 2.47 -10.24
CA PRO A 190 -10.70 2.47 -11.66
C PRO A 190 -9.79 1.31 -12.07
N ARG A 191 -9.17 0.62 -11.10
CA ARG A 191 -8.29 -0.54 -11.32
C ARG A 191 -8.93 -1.88 -10.94
N ALA A 192 -10.24 -1.92 -10.78
CA ALA A 192 -11.00 -3.13 -10.41
C ALA A 192 -10.59 -4.36 -11.23
N ASN A 193 -10.52 -4.23 -12.55
CA ASN A 193 -10.15 -5.33 -13.45
C ASN A 193 -8.70 -5.81 -13.26
N GLU A 194 -7.80 -4.91 -12.88
CA GLU A 194 -6.39 -5.27 -12.62
C GLU A 194 -6.27 -6.08 -11.33
N PHE A 195 -6.96 -5.64 -10.27
CA PHE A 195 -7.03 -6.39 -9.01
C PHE A 195 -7.74 -7.74 -9.21
N ALA A 196 -8.86 -7.78 -9.94
CA ALA A 196 -9.58 -9.03 -10.22
C ALA A 196 -8.68 -10.07 -10.90
N ARG A 197 -7.94 -9.66 -11.93
CA ARG A 197 -6.98 -10.55 -12.64
C ARG A 197 -5.83 -11.00 -11.73
N LEU A 198 -5.28 -10.07 -10.91
CA LEU A 198 -4.22 -10.39 -9.97
C LEU A 198 -4.66 -11.46 -8.97
N LEU A 199 -5.82 -11.25 -8.36
CA LEU A 199 -6.33 -12.05 -7.25
C LEU A 199 -7.10 -13.28 -7.70
N GLY A 200 -7.48 -13.37 -8.99
CA GLY A 200 -8.28 -14.49 -9.54
C GLY A 200 -9.72 -14.47 -9.04
N ILE A 201 -10.31 -13.31 -8.83
CA ILE A 201 -11.65 -13.12 -8.26
C ILE A 201 -12.56 -12.33 -9.20
N GLU A 202 -13.86 -12.39 -8.94
CA GLU A 202 -14.88 -11.57 -9.57
C GLU A 202 -15.51 -10.63 -8.54
N TRP A 203 -15.51 -9.33 -8.82
CA TRP A 203 -16.09 -8.33 -7.96
C TRP A 203 -17.61 -8.30 -8.08
N LYS A 204 -18.32 -8.31 -6.95
CA LYS A 204 -19.75 -8.13 -6.86
C LYS A 204 -20.05 -6.83 -6.09
N PRO A 205 -21.00 -5.98 -6.55
CA PRO A 205 -21.38 -4.80 -5.81
C PRO A 205 -21.95 -5.19 -4.46
N VAL A 206 -21.65 -4.42 -3.42
CA VAL A 206 -22.18 -4.64 -2.08
C VAL A 206 -23.56 -3.97 -2.00
N PRO A 207 -24.64 -4.73 -1.74
CA PRO A 207 -25.97 -4.14 -1.50
C PRO A 207 -25.87 -3.09 -0.38
N ARG A 208 -26.58 -1.96 -0.52
CA ARG A 208 -26.59 -0.84 0.43
C ARG A 208 -25.29 -0.03 0.52
N CYS A 209 -24.20 -0.46 -0.14
CA CYS A 209 -22.95 0.29 -0.23
C CYS A 209 -22.42 0.31 -1.67
N PRO A 210 -23.04 1.07 -2.60
CA PRO A 210 -22.78 0.98 -4.05
C PRO A 210 -21.36 1.39 -4.45
N ARG A 211 -20.64 2.06 -3.55
CA ARG A 211 -19.23 2.44 -3.74
C ARG A 211 -18.25 1.35 -3.32
N VAL A 212 -18.74 0.16 -2.95
CA VAL A 212 -17.93 -0.98 -2.52
C VAL A 212 -18.25 -2.19 -3.36
N HIS A 213 -17.23 -2.94 -3.72
CA HIS A 213 -17.40 -4.27 -4.29
C HIS A 213 -16.70 -5.27 -3.36
N ALA A 214 -17.25 -6.47 -3.31
CA ALA A 214 -16.71 -7.56 -2.52
C ALA A 214 -16.56 -8.82 -3.36
N ALA A 215 -15.64 -9.68 -2.93
CA ALA A 215 -15.52 -11.05 -3.39
C ALA A 215 -15.12 -11.93 -2.20
N PHE A 216 -15.37 -13.23 -2.30
CA PHE A 216 -14.94 -14.21 -1.32
C PHE A 216 -14.33 -15.40 -2.07
N HIS A 217 -13.10 -15.73 -1.76
CA HIS A 217 -12.39 -16.83 -2.41
C HIS A 217 -11.33 -17.41 -1.44
N ASP A 218 -11.22 -18.74 -1.39
CA ASP A 218 -10.25 -19.46 -0.54
C ASP A 218 -10.23 -19.00 0.94
N SER A 219 -11.42 -18.81 1.53
CA SER A 219 -11.58 -18.32 2.92
C SER A 219 -11.08 -16.89 3.15
N VAL A 220 -10.73 -16.16 2.10
CA VAL A 220 -10.34 -14.76 2.13
C VAL A 220 -11.48 -13.88 1.67
N GLN A 221 -11.78 -12.85 2.42
CA GLN A 221 -12.66 -11.79 2.00
C GLN A 221 -11.87 -10.69 1.27
N TYR A 222 -12.36 -10.27 0.13
CA TYR A 222 -11.76 -9.19 -0.66
C TYR A 222 -12.74 -8.03 -0.73
N LEU A 223 -12.25 -6.83 -0.48
CA LEU A 223 -13.01 -5.60 -0.64
C LEU A 223 -12.30 -4.67 -1.64
N LEU A 224 -13.07 -4.11 -2.55
CA LEU A 224 -12.64 -3.04 -3.43
C LEU A 224 -13.29 -1.74 -2.99
N LEU A 225 -12.50 -0.85 -2.44
CA LEU A 225 -12.93 0.43 -1.91
C LEU A 225 -12.58 1.59 -2.86
N PRO A 226 -13.23 2.76 -2.69
CA PRO A 226 -12.77 4.00 -3.30
C PRO A 226 -11.32 4.28 -2.94
N PHE A 227 -10.64 5.10 -3.73
CA PHE A 227 -9.29 5.51 -3.40
C PHE A 227 -9.26 6.30 -2.09
N PHE A 228 -8.32 5.97 -1.22
CA PHE A 228 -8.22 6.56 0.12
C PHE A 228 -7.73 8.02 0.14
N GLY A 229 -7.26 8.53 -0.98
CA GLY A 229 -6.83 9.91 -1.13
C GLY A 229 -7.81 10.78 -1.91
N ASN A 230 -7.50 12.08 -2.01
CA ASN A 230 -8.22 13.06 -2.83
C ASN A 230 -9.73 13.18 -2.51
N GLY A 231 -10.14 12.91 -1.26
CA GLY A 231 -11.53 13.03 -0.83
C GLY A 231 -12.47 11.98 -1.43
N GLN A 232 -11.97 10.90 -2.04
CA GLN A 232 -12.81 9.86 -2.63
C GLN A 232 -13.38 8.89 -1.60
N MET A 233 -12.68 8.69 -0.48
CA MET A 233 -13.13 7.85 0.64
C MET A 233 -13.85 8.71 1.68
N GLU A 234 -14.94 8.19 2.21
CA GLU A 234 -15.77 8.84 3.23
C GLU A 234 -15.91 7.94 4.46
N HIS A 235 -16.13 8.57 5.63
CA HIS A 235 -16.38 7.82 6.87
C HIS A 235 -17.62 6.94 6.77
N GLN A 236 -18.66 7.39 6.03
CA GLN A 236 -19.88 6.62 5.84
C GLN A 236 -19.62 5.25 5.23
N VAL A 237 -18.67 5.16 4.28
CA VAL A 237 -18.30 3.86 3.68
C VAL A 237 -17.77 2.89 4.75
N ILE A 238 -16.96 3.37 5.70
CA ILE A 238 -16.46 2.52 6.80
C ILE A 238 -17.59 2.12 7.74
N ALA A 239 -18.50 3.06 8.05
CA ALA A 239 -19.66 2.79 8.88
C ALA A 239 -20.58 1.72 8.25
N ASP A 240 -20.87 1.84 6.95
CA ASP A 240 -21.66 0.87 6.20
C ASP A 240 -20.99 -0.53 6.20
N LEU A 241 -19.67 -0.58 6.05
CA LEU A 241 -18.90 -1.84 6.12
C LEU A 241 -18.99 -2.50 7.49
N LEU A 242 -18.98 -1.71 8.56
CA LEU A 242 -19.16 -2.21 9.93
C LEU A 242 -20.58 -2.77 10.13
N GLU A 243 -21.61 -2.03 9.75
CA GLU A 243 -23.00 -2.47 9.85
C GLU A 243 -23.28 -3.75 9.06
N LEU A 244 -22.60 -3.94 7.93
CA LEU A 244 -22.71 -5.12 7.10
C LEU A 244 -21.82 -6.29 7.56
N GLY A 245 -21.03 -6.10 8.62
CA GLY A 245 -20.10 -7.12 9.11
C GLY A 245 -18.96 -7.44 8.14
N LEU A 246 -18.63 -6.54 7.21
CA LEU A 246 -17.65 -6.76 6.16
C LEU A 246 -16.20 -6.45 6.58
N LEU A 247 -15.98 -5.93 7.76
CA LEU A 247 -14.63 -5.73 8.31
C LEU A 247 -14.16 -6.88 9.21
N GLY A 248 -15.02 -7.86 9.51
CA GLY A 248 -14.70 -9.10 10.23
C GLY A 248 -14.92 -9.04 11.71
#